data_40968e2652ebae93cf001e56b54805e5
#
_entry.id   40968e2652ebae93cf001e56b54805e5
#
_cell.length_a   1.000
_cell.length_b   1.000
_cell.length_c   1.000
_cell.angle_alpha   90.00
_cell.angle_beta   90.00
_cell.angle_gamma   90.00
#
_symmetry.space_group_name_H-M   'P 1'
#
loop_
_entity.id
_entity.type
_entity.pdbx_description
1 polymer ?
#
loop_
_entity_poly.entity_id
_entity_poly.type
_entity_poly.pdbx_seq_one_letter_code
_entity_poly.pdbx_strand_id
1 'polypeptide(L)'
;VDPNGEDYEVVVDHEKKTITICATYYVANNEDFKILQEGLGAWNSQSGKYTLKLQNRDKYKVNFELNAVLDIEGFENASKETIQSRGANFNAFQINDNSPAYEVGDRGITRNGHVCYVKSDAPFRTTIHEIGHTLGLGEFNGDNVMTPGGNSQYITKGHVMKILEFAGIQCYGTFAYGEQISTSRARVNYVYENFIGKLK
;
A
#
# COMPACT_ATOMS: atom_id res chain seq x y z
N VAL A 1 -11.06 10.99 -16.72
CA VAL A 1 -11.07 9.52 -16.72
C VAL A 1 -9.62 9.11 -16.68
N ASP A 2 -9.17 8.61 -15.56
CA ASP A 2 -7.85 8.01 -15.43
C ASP A 2 -7.90 6.59 -16.01
N PRO A 3 -7.23 6.31 -17.13
CA PRO A 3 -7.29 5.00 -17.78
C PRO A 3 -6.50 3.92 -17.03
N ASN A 4 -5.77 4.27 -15.98
CA ASN A 4 -4.80 3.38 -15.36
C ASN A 4 -5.21 2.88 -13.97
N GLY A 5 -6.32 3.35 -13.38
CA GLY A 5 -6.79 3.00 -12.02
C GLY A 5 -5.62 2.74 -11.05
N GLU A 6 -5.51 3.49 -9.98
CA GLU A 6 -4.33 3.46 -9.12
C GLU A 6 -4.67 2.89 -7.76
N ASP A 7 -3.73 2.13 -7.17
CA ASP A 7 -3.97 1.38 -5.94
C ASP A 7 -3.74 2.24 -4.70
N TYR A 8 -2.96 3.31 -4.83
CA TYR A 8 -2.74 4.31 -3.79
C TYR A 8 -2.32 5.66 -4.37
N GLU A 9 -2.42 6.70 -3.55
CA GLU A 9 -2.06 8.07 -3.87
C GLU A 9 -0.95 8.57 -2.95
N VAL A 10 -0.07 9.42 -3.46
CA VAL A 10 0.93 10.11 -2.65
C VAL A 10 0.77 11.61 -2.77
N VAL A 11 0.43 12.26 -1.67
CA VAL A 11 0.26 13.71 -1.56
C VAL A 11 1.49 14.33 -0.91
N VAL A 12 2.14 15.29 -1.60
CA VAL A 12 3.28 16.04 -1.05
C VAL A 12 2.87 17.47 -0.77
N ASP A 13 2.81 17.82 0.51
CA ASP A 13 2.58 19.19 0.99
C ASP A 13 3.93 19.86 1.27
N HIS A 14 4.32 20.77 0.40
CA HIS A 14 5.60 21.48 0.51
C HIS A 14 5.60 22.56 1.59
N GLU A 15 4.45 23.07 1.98
CA GLU A 15 4.33 24.08 3.04
C GLU A 15 4.44 23.42 4.41
N LYS A 16 3.69 22.34 4.64
CA LYS A 16 3.73 21.58 5.89
C LYS A 16 4.91 20.63 6.00
N LYS A 17 5.66 20.44 4.91
CA LYS A 17 6.75 19.45 4.82
C LYS A 17 6.28 18.05 5.20
N THR A 18 5.15 17.62 4.62
CA THR A 18 4.59 16.29 4.81
C THR A 18 4.45 15.55 3.48
N ILE A 19 4.52 14.24 3.55
CA ILE A 19 4.18 13.31 2.48
C ILE A 19 3.12 12.39 3.08
N THR A 20 1.95 12.28 2.45
CA THR A 20 0.89 11.39 2.89
C THR A 20 0.65 10.32 1.83
N ILE A 21 0.69 9.06 2.26
CA ILE A 21 0.37 7.89 1.44
C ILE A 21 -1.07 7.51 1.77
N CYS A 22 -1.96 7.61 0.78
CA CYS A 22 -3.40 7.41 0.93
C CYS A 22 -3.85 6.21 0.12
N ALA A 23 -4.70 5.35 0.70
CA ALA A 23 -5.38 4.30 -0.04
C ALA A 23 -6.71 3.93 0.61
N THR A 24 -7.66 3.49 -0.21
CA THR A 24 -8.96 3.00 0.25
C THR A 24 -9.13 1.53 -0.11
N TYR A 25 -9.57 0.74 0.86
CA TYR A 25 -9.81 -0.68 0.72
C TYR A 25 -11.27 -0.99 0.95
N TYR A 26 -11.91 -1.61 -0.02
CA TYR A 26 -13.30 -2.03 0.07
C TYR A 26 -13.42 -3.47 0.54
N VAL A 27 -14.39 -3.71 1.39
CA VAL A 27 -14.76 -5.04 1.89
C VAL A 27 -16.27 -5.24 1.79
N ALA A 28 -16.67 -6.50 1.60
CA ALA A 28 -18.09 -6.85 1.43
C ALA A 28 -18.82 -7.18 2.74
N ASN A 29 -18.11 -7.39 3.85
CA ASN A 29 -18.69 -7.82 5.11
C ASN A 29 -17.93 -7.28 6.34
N ASN A 30 -18.57 -7.36 7.50
CA ASN A 30 -18.05 -6.85 8.77
C ASN A 30 -16.83 -7.63 9.31
N GLU A 31 -16.71 -8.91 9.00
CA GLU A 31 -15.59 -9.73 9.47
C GLU A 31 -14.30 -9.31 8.75
N ASP A 32 -14.34 -9.23 7.43
CA ASP A 32 -13.23 -8.75 6.62
C ASP A 32 -12.85 -7.30 6.99
N PHE A 33 -13.86 -6.45 7.24
CA PHE A 33 -13.65 -5.07 7.67
C PHE A 33 -12.81 -5.00 8.95
N LYS A 34 -13.14 -5.81 9.95
CA LYS A 34 -12.41 -5.81 11.23
C LYS A 34 -10.96 -6.25 11.06
N ILE A 35 -10.73 -7.35 10.33
CA ILE A 35 -9.39 -7.90 10.10
C ILE A 35 -8.55 -6.91 9.29
N LEU A 36 -9.12 -6.33 8.24
CA LEU A 36 -8.46 -5.33 7.43
C LEU A 36 -8.10 -4.08 8.25
N GLN A 37 -9.02 -3.58 9.07
CA GLN A 37 -8.79 -2.40 9.91
C GLN A 37 -7.59 -2.56 10.84
N GLU A 38 -7.41 -3.75 11.41
CA GLU A 38 -6.25 -4.07 12.22
C GLU A 38 -4.94 -4.04 11.38
N GLY A 39 -4.97 -4.62 10.18
CA GLY A 39 -3.82 -4.61 9.26
C GLY A 39 -3.43 -3.20 8.79
N LEU A 40 -4.43 -2.38 8.41
CA LEU A 40 -4.21 -0.97 8.06
C LEU A 40 -3.69 -0.16 9.27
N GLY A 41 -4.15 -0.49 10.47
CA GLY A 41 -3.68 0.10 11.72
C GLY A 41 -2.17 -0.06 11.92
N ALA A 42 -1.59 -1.19 11.52
CA ALA A 42 -0.16 -1.41 11.59
C ALA A 42 0.62 -0.44 10.67
N TRP A 43 0.15 -0.20 9.45
CA TRP A 43 0.72 0.78 8.53
C TRP A 43 0.48 2.22 9.01
N ASN A 44 -0.75 2.58 9.36
CA ASN A 44 -1.11 3.92 9.84
C ASN A 44 -0.33 4.30 11.10
N SER A 45 0.01 3.33 11.96
CA SER A 45 0.85 3.55 13.14
C SER A 45 2.28 4.01 12.81
N GLN A 46 2.73 3.89 11.56
CA GLN A 46 4.02 4.40 11.11
C GLN A 46 3.99 5.91 10.81
N SER A 47 2.81 6.53 10.76
CA SER A 47 2.67 7.98 10.53
C SER A 47 3.53 8.79 11.49
N GLY A 48 4.30 9.70 10.91
CA GLY A 48 5.21 10.58 11.64
C GLY A 48 6.50 9.96 12.17
N LYS A 49 6.69 8.63 12.08
CA LYS A 49 7.92 7.97 12.54
C LYS A 49 9.11 8.18 11.61
N TYR A 50 8.84 8.39 10.33
CA TYR A 50 9.88 8.53 9.32
C TYR A 50 9.97 9.95 8.80
N THR A 51 11.21 10.42 8.65
CA THR A 51 11.53 11.67 7.98
C THR A 51 12.48 11.37 6.83
N LEU A 52 12.11 11.84 5.63
CA LEU A 52 12.87 11.62 4.40
C LEU A 52 13.32 12.96 3.80
N LYS A 53 14.47 12.94 3.10
CA LYS A 53 14.92 14.07 2.30
C LYS A 53 14.50 13.85 0.86
N LEU A 54 13.85 14.84 0.25
CA LEU A 54 13.54 14.85 -1.18
C LEU A 54 14.65 15.54 -2.00
N GLN A 55 14.49 15.62 -3.32
CA GLN A 55 15.45 16.22 -4.24
C GLN A 55 15.83 17.67 -3.89
N ASN A 56 14.90 18.46 -3.36
CA ASN A 56 15.15 19.81 -2.87
C ASN A 56 15.97 19.87 -1.58
N ARG A 57 16.43 18.72 -1.07
CA ARG A 57 17.15 18.52 0.19
C ARG A 57 16.36 18.85 1.45
N ASP A 58 15.10 19.23 1.33
CA ASP A 58 14.21 19.43 2.48
C ASP A 58 13.80 18.10 3.11
N LYS A 59 13.50 18.14 4.40
CA LYS A 59 13.04 16.99 5.16
C LYS A 59 11.52 17.00 5.24
N TYR A 60 10.90 15.90 4.90
CA TYR A 60 9.45 15.68 4.94
C TYR A 60 9.11 14.56 5.90
N LYS A 61 8.10 14.78 6.74
CA LYS A 61 7.53 13.76 7.60
C LYS A 61 6.56 12.91 6.78
N VAL A 62 6.64 11.58 6.90
CA VAL A 62 5.75 10.66 6.16
C VAL A 62 4.59 10.24 7.04
N ASN A 63 3.39 10.31 6.49
CA ASN A 63 2.14 9.86 7.07
C ASN A 63 1.47 8.80 6.20
N PHE A 64 0.61 7.99 6.81
CA PHE A 64 -0.24 7.02 6.14
C PHE A 64 -1.70 7.31 6.50
N GLU A 65 -2.56 7.34 5.49
CA GLU A 65 -4.01 7.50 5.59
C GLU A 65 -4.69 6.36 4.82
N LEU A 66 -4.54 5.15 5.35
CA LEU A 66 -5.11 3.94 4.77
C LEU A 66 -6.45 3.66 5.44
N ASN A 67 -7.52 3.55 4.64
CA ASN A 67 -8.89 3.47 5.12
C ASN A 67 -9.59 2.20 4.64
N ALA A 68 -10.35 1.55 5.54
CA ALA A 68 -11.28 0.48 5.20
C ALA A 68 -12.68 1.06 4.99
N VAL A 69 -13.39 0.57 3.98
CA VAL A 69 -14.78 0.95 3.69
C VAL A 69 -15.61 -0.31 3.51
N LEU A 70 -16.66 -0.44 4.33
CA LEU A 70 -17.67 -1.50 4.18
C LEU A 70 -18.67 -1.08 3.09
N ASP A 71 -18.46 -1.56 1.88
CA ASP A 71 -19.28 -1.26 0.72
C ASP A 71 -19.21 -2.43 -0.28
N ILE A 72 -20.32 -3.16 -0.41
CA ILE A 72 -20.41 -4.34 -1.28
C ILE A 72 -20.22 -3.95 -2.74
N GLU A 73 -20.86 -2.88 -3.20
CA GLU A 73 -20.72 -2.42 -4.58
C GLU A 73 -19.29 -1.94 -4.88
N GLY A 74 -18.71 -1.21 -3.92
CA GLY A 74 -17.31 -0.78 -3.97
C GLY A 74 -16.35 -1.96 -4.05
N PHE A 75 -16.56 -3.00 -3.21
CA PHE A 75 -15.80 -4.24 -3.22
C PHE A 75 -15.92 -4.97 -4.56
N GLU A 76 -17.13 -5.20 -5.07
CA GLU A 76 -17.35 -5.87 -6.35
C GLU A 76 -16.67 -5.14 -7.52
N ASN A 77 -16.68 -3.82 -7.50
CA ASN A 77 -16.02 -3.01 -8.52
C ASN A 77 -14.49 -3.03 -8.39
N ALA A 78 -13.97 -2.93 -7.18
CA ALA A 78 -12.53 -2.97 -6.92
C ALA A 78 -11.93 -4.37 -7.16
N SER A 79 -12.70 -5.45 -6.92
CA SER A 79 -12.25 -6.83 -7.12
C SER A 79 -12.21 -7.29 -8.59
N LYS A 80 -12.83 -6.55 -9.51
CA LYS A 80 -12.77 -6.86 -10.95
C LYS A 80 -11.36 -6.62 -11.48
N GLU A 81 -10.81 -7.58 -12.22
CA GLU A 81 -9.46 -7.50 -12.79
C GLU A 81 -9.28 -6.35 -13.80
N THR A 82 -10.36 -5.89 -14.36
CA THR A 82 -10.42 -4.74 -15.27
C THR A 82 -10.96 -3.54 -14.52
N ILE A 83 -10.14 -2.85 -13.78
CA ILE A 83 -10.51 -1.54 -13.25
C ILE A 83 -10.49 -0.55 -14.41
N GLN A 84 -11.51 -0.59 -15.21
CA GLN A 84 -11.81 0.48 -16.13
C GLN A 84 -12.67 1.47 -15.36
N SER A 85 -12.15 2.60 -14.95
CA SER A 85 -12.95 3.76 -14.65
C SER A 85 -13.21 4.22 -13.22
N ARG A 86 -12.56 3.74 -12.20
CA ARG A 86 -12.65 4.41 -10.89
C ARG A 86 -11.32 5.07 -10.56
N GLY A 87 -11.37 6.26 -10.02
CA GLY A 87 -10.20 7.05 -9.70
C GLY A 87 -9.23 6.35 -8.74
N ALA A 88 -8.08 6.93 -8.54
CA ALA A 88 -7.01 6.49 -7.67
C ALA A 88 -7.49 5.93 -6.33
N ASN A 89 -6.76 4.97 -5.77
CA ASN A 89 -6.85 4.52 -4.39
C ASN A 89 -7.86 3.41 -4.08
N PHE A 90 -8.32 2.63 -5.03
CA PHE A 90 -9.30 1.57 -4.78
C PHE A 90 -8.66 0.19 -4.73
N ASN A 91 -8.71 -0.41 -3.55
CA ASN A 91 -8.31 -1.79 -3.34
C ASN A 91 -9.48 -2.62 -2.83
N ALA A 92 -9.45 -3.93 -3.05
CA ALA A 92 -10.37 -4.88 -2.45
C ALA A 92 -9.63 -5.78 -1.46
N PHE A 93 -10.29 -6.14 -0.37
CA PHE A 93 -9.78 -7.10 0.59
C PHE A 93 -10.85 -8.13 0.93
N GLN A 94 -10.46 -9.41 0.97
CA GLN A 94 -11.35 -10.50 1.30
C GLN A 94 -10.62 -11.62 2.05
N ILE A 95 -11.27 -12.15 3.10
CA ILE A 95 -10.92 -13.45 3.66
C ILE A 95 -11.52 -14.52 2.75
N ASN A 96 -10.66 -15.32 2.13
CA ASN A 96 -11.09 -16.32 1.14
C ASN A 96 -10.15 -17.53 1.13
N ASP A 97 -10.59 -18.64 1.69
CA ASP A 97 -9.81 -19.87 1.79
C ASP A 97 -9.63 -20.60 0.44
N ASN A 98 -10.47 -20.27 -0.54
CA ASN A 98 -10.59 -20.99 -1.81
C ASN A 98 -10.28 -20.10 -3.03
N SER A 99 -9.53 -19.01 -2.87
CA SER A 99 -9.15 -18.19 -4.01
C SER A 99 -8.37 -19.02 -5.05
N PRO A 100 -8.77 -19.01 -6.33
CA PRO A 100 -8.04 -19.72 -7.39
C PRO A 100 -6.66 -19.10 -7.66
N ALA A 101 -6.36 -17.97 -7.03
CA ALA A 101 -5.07 -17.31 -7.15
C ALA A 101 -3.98 -17.95 -6.27
N TYR A 102 -4.37 -18.74 -5.24
CA TYR A 102 -3.38 -19.36 -4.35
C TYR A 102 -2.56 -20.44 -5.04
N GLU A 103 -1.27 -20.42 -4.75
CA GLU A 103 -0.37 -21.54 -4.98
C GLU A 103 -0.22 -22.39 -3.71
N VAL A 104 0.48 -23.52 -3.84
CA VAL A 104 0.71 -24.43 -2.70
C VAL A 104 1.55 -23.72 -1.64
N GLY A 105 0.98 -23.58 -0.44
CA GLY A 105 1.65 -22.96 0.69
C GLY A 105 1.26 -21.50 0.95
N ASP A 106 0.56 -20.84 0.02
CA ASP A 106 0.13 -19.45 0.21
C ASP A 106 -0.84 -19.31 1.37
N ARG A 107 -0.65 -18.29 2.15
CA ARG A 107 -1.55 -17.82 3.23
C ARG A 107 -2.27 -16.53 2.86
N GLY A 108 -1.74 -15.78 1.91
CA GLY A 108 -2.30 -14.58 1.31
C GLY A 108 -1.78 -14.41 -0.09
N ILE A 109 -2.43 -13.56 -0.88
CA ILE A 109 -1.99 -13.17 -2.21
C ILE A 109 -2.62 -11.83 -2.60
N THR A 110 -1.80 -10.95 -3.19
CA THR A 110 -2.29 -9.72 -3.81
C THR A 110 -2.25 -9.86 -5.32
N ARG A 111 -3.43 -9.88 -5.95
CA ARG A 111 -3.58 -9.93 -7.40
C ARG A 111 -3.59 -8.55 -8.03
N ASN A 112 -2.88 -8.41 -9.14
CA ASN A 112 -2.79 -7.18 -9.94
C ASN A 112 -2.41 -5.92 -9.14
N GLY A 113 -1.89 -6.08 -7.93
CA GLY A 113 -1.48 -5.01 -7.04
C GLY A 113 -2.60 -4.43 -6.17
N HIS A 114 -3.86 -4.80 -6.36
CA HIS A 114 -4.99 -4.14 -5.69
C HIS A 114 -6.05 -5.06 -5.06
N VAL A 115 -6.01 -6.36 -5.31
CA VAL A 115 -6.95 -7.31 -4.69
C VAL A 115 -6.21 -8.23 -3.74
N CYS A 116 -6.44 -8.04 -2.44
CA CYS A 116 -5.87 -8.87 -1.39
C CYS A 116 -6.82 -10.01 -1.02
N TYR A 117 -6.34 -11.23 -1.13
CA TYR A 117 -6.97 -12.41 -0.55
C TYR A 117 -6.11 -12.93 0.60
N VAL A 118 -6.73 -13.24 1.72
CA VAL A 118 -6.05 -13.81 2.90
C VAL A 118 -6.85 -15.00 3.40
N LYS A 119 -6.19 -16.10 3.78
CA LYS A 119 -6.86 -17.26 4.36
C LYS A 119 -7.33 -16.96 5.78
N SER A 120 -8.44 -17.59 6.19
CA SER A 120 -9.03 -17.40 7.52
C SER A 120 -8.11 -17.84 8.67
N ASP A 121 -7.23 -18.81 8.42
CA ASP A 121 -6.23 -19.30 9.38
C ASP A 121 -4.86 -18.62 9.25
N ALA A 122 -4.75 -17.58 8.41
CA ALA A 122 -3.49 -16.90 8.18
C ALA A 122 -3.08 -16.07 9.42
N PRO A 123 -1.79 -16.02 9.74
CA PRO A 123 -1.30 -15.11 10.77
C PRO A 123 -1.62 -13.65 10.42
N PHE A 124 -1.89 -12.83 11.43
CA PHE A 124 -2.17 -11.40 11.28
C PHE A 124 -1.13 -10.66 10.41
N ARG A 125 0.13 -11.04 10.51
CA ARG A 125 1.21 -10.54 9.67
C ARG A 125 0.88 -10.63 8.17
N THR A 126 0.17 -11.70 7.73
CA THR A 126 -0.16 -11.89 6.32
C THR A 126 -1.00 -10.72 5.78
N THR A 127 -1.97 -10.24 6.54
CA THR A 127 -2.75 -9.05 6.16
C THR A 127 -1.88 -7.82 5.96
N ILE A 128 -0.92 -7.57 6.87
CA ILE A 128 0.00 -6.43 6.76
C ILE A 128 0.90 -6.57 5.53
N HIS A 129 1.35 -7.80 5.22
CA HIS A 129 2.17 -8.14 4.08
C HIS A 129 1.45 -7.88 2.76
N GLU A 130 0.22 -8.38 2.62
CA GLU A 130 -0.58 -8.19 1.39
C GLU A 130 -0.92 -6.70 1.15
N ILE A 131 -1.20 -5.94 2.21
CA ILE A 131 -1.33 -4.48 2.13
C ILE A 131 -0.05 -3.86 1.57
N GLY A 132 1.13 -4.35 1.98
CA GLY A 132 2.41 -3.87 1.44
C GLY A 132 2.52 -4.03 -0.07
N HIS A 133 2.00 -5.12 -0.63
CA HIS A 133 1.98 -5.33 -2.09
C HIS A 133 1.09 -4.31 -2.81
N THR A 134 -0.04 -3.91 -2.24
CA THR A 134 -0.88 -2.85 -2.84
C THR A 134 -0.21 -1.48 -2.78
N LEU A 135 0.73 -1.29 -1.87
CA LEU A 135 1.55 -0.07 -1.77
C LEU A 135 2.83 -0.13 -2.65
N GLY A 136 2.92 -1.05 -3.59
CA GLY A 136 4.03 -1.15 -4.53
C GLY A 136 5.24 -1.92 -4.01
N LEU A 137 5.18 -2.53 -2.83
CA LEU A 137 6.28 -3.34 -2.33
C LEU A 137 6.28 -4.73 -2.98
N GLY A 138 7.45 -5.19 -3.41
CA GLY A 138 7.71 -6.58 -3.73
C GLY A 138 8.14 -7.36 -2.48
N GLU A 139 8.62 -8.58 -2.69
CA GLU A 139 9.21 -9.38 -1.63
C GLU A 139 10.61 -8.86 -1.25
N PHE A 140 10.95 -8.98 0.03
CA PHE A 140 12.25 -8.55 0.58
C PHE A 140 12.89 -9.67 1.38
N ASN A 141 14.22 -9.72 1.36
CA ASN A 141 14.99 -10.54 2.29
C ASN A 141 15.10 -9.85 3.67
N GLY A 142 15.30 -10.66 4.71
CA GLY A 142 15.60 -10.18 6.07
C GLY A 142 14.42 -10.28 7.02
N ASP A 143 14.56 -9.70 8.21
CA ASP A 143 13.54 -9.74 9.26
C ASP A 143 12.61 -8.52 9.15
N ASN A 144 11.64 -8.61 8.25
CA ASN A 144 10.67 -7.55 8.00
C ASN A 144 9.33 -8.12 7.53
N VAL A 145 8.30 -7.26 7.45
CA VAL A 145 6.94 -7.68 7.08
C VAL A 145 6.85 -8.23 5.67
N MET A 146 7.69 -7.78 4.74
CA MET A 146 7.67 -8.19 3.33
C MET A 146 8.53 -9.43 3.03
N THR A 147 9.07 -10.12 4.06
CA THR A 147 9.83 -11.36 3.87
C THR A 147 8.87 -12.53 3.63
N PRO A 148 9.00 -13.29 2.52
CA PRO A 148 8.15 -14.45 2.27
C PRO A 148 8.24 -15.47 3.40
N GLY A 149 7.08 -15.93 3.90
CA GLY A 149 7.03 -16.94 4.98
C GLY A 149 7.64 -16.51 6.32
N GLY A 150 8.08 -15.27 6.47
CA GLY A 150 8.64 -14.73 7.71
C GLY A 150 7.59 -14.54 8.81
N ASN A 151 8.02 -14.25 10.03
CA ASN A 151 7.14 -13.99 11.19
C ASN A 151 7.13 -12.52 11.62
N SER A 152 7.98 -11.69 11.04
CA SER A 152 8.12 -10.28 11.42
C SER A 152 6.96 -9.42 10.93
N GLN A 153 6.49 -8.51 11.78
CA GLN A 153 5.52 -7.46 11.42
C GLN A 153 6.21 -6.10 11.23
N TYR A 154 7.54 -6.09 11.18
CA TYR A 154 8.32 -4.86 11.21
C TYR A 154 8.27 -4.13 9.85
N ILE A 155 7.66 -2.94 9.84
CA ILE A 155 7.66 -2.01 8.72
C ILE A 155 8.88 -1.11 8.85
N THR A 156 9.76 -1.11 7.87
CA THR A 156 11.03 -0.40 7.91
C THR A 156 10.96 0.95 7.17
N LYS A 157 11.91 1.84 7.46
CA LYS A 157 12.09 3.06 6.66
C LYS A 157 12.38 2.74 5.19
N GLY A 158 13.04 1.62 4.92
CA GLY A 158 13.30 1.13 3.57
C GLY A 158 12.01 0.85 2.80
N HIS A 159 11.01 0.22 3.42
CA HIS A 159 9.70 0.01 2.81
C HIS A 159 9.06 1.34 2.42
N VAL A 160 9.06 2.33 3.33
CA VAL A 160 8.51 3.66 3.05
C VAL A 160 9.20 4.33 1.88
N MET A 161 10.54 4.25 1.81
CA MET A 161 11.28 4.80 0.68
C MET A 161 10.96 4.10 -0.64
N LYS A 162 10.78 2.76 -0.62
CA LYS A 162 10.40 1.99 -1.82
C LYS A 162 8.99 2.32 -2.31
N ILE A 163 8.02 2.52 -1.41
CA ILE A 163 6.68 2.99 -1.76
C ILE A 163 6.77 4.34 -2.50
N LEU A 164 7.55 5.27 -1.97
CA LEU A 164 7.73 6.59 -2.58
C LEU A 164 8.52 6.53 -3.89
N GLU A 165 9.56 5.70 -3.97
CA GLU A 165 10.32 5.48 -5.20
C GLU A 165 9.43 4.89 -6.31
N PHE A 166 8.56 3.94 -5.96
CA PHE A 166 7.58 3.38 -6.89
C PHE A 166 6.61 4.46 -7.39
N ALA A 167 6.24 5.39 -6.53
CA ALA A 167 5.46 6.58 -6.87
C ALA A 167 6.24 7.65 -7.68
N GLY A 168 7.48 7.39 -8.05
CA GLY A 168 8.32 8.36 -8.78
C GLY A 168 8.95 9.44 -7.92
N ILE A 169 8.85 9.34 -6.58
CA ILE A 169 9.43 10.31 -5.64
C ILE A 169 10.83 9.88 -5.27
N GLN A 170 11.82 10.67 -5.68
CA GLN A 170 13.22 10.40 -5.34
C GLN A 170 13.54 10.89 -3.93
N CYS A 171 13.91 9.94 -3.06
CA CYS A 171 14.38 10.19 -1.72
C CYS A 171 15.90 10.08 -1.64
N TYR A 172 16.55 10.98 -0.87
CA TYR A 172 17.98 10.92 -0.60
C TYR A 172 18.25 10.18 0.71
N GLY A 173 19.21 9.29 0.67
CA GLY A 173 19.73 8.54 1.81
C GLY A 173 20.03 7.09 1.43
N THR A 174 21.12 6.54 1.99
CA THR A 174 21.40 5.11 1.92
C THR A 174 20.83 4.46 3.17
N PHE A 175 19.96 3.51 3.01
CA PHE A 175 19.45 2.67 4.10
C PHE A 175 19.64 1.22 3.69
N ALA A 176 20.09 0.41 4.64
CA ALA A 176 20.09 -1.03 4.48
C ALA A 176 18.63 -1.50 4.57
N TYR A 177 18.00 -1.76 3.43
CA TYR A 177 16.83 -2.64 3.39
C TYR A 177 17.31 -4.01 2.92
N GLY A 178 16.52 -5.03 3.25
CA GLY A 178 16.69 -6.30 2.58
C GLY A 178 16.63 -6.08 1.05
N GLU A 179 17.28 -6.96 0.32
CA GLU A 179 17.20 -6.95 -1.14
C GLU A 179 15.76 -7.28 -1.56
N GLN A 180 15.18 -6.45 -2.42
CA GLN A 180 13.89 -6.75 -3.01
C GLN A 180 14.08 -7.87 -4.04
N ILE A 181 13.39 -9.00 -3.83
CA ILE A 181 13.52 -10.21 -4.64
C ILE A 181 12.39 -10.39 -5.66
N SER A 182 11.34 -9.58 -5.56
CA SER A 182 10.25 -9.52 -6.54
C SER A 182 9.77 -8.09 -6.74
N THR A 183 9.02 -7.85 -7.82
CA THR A 183 8.40 -6.56 -8.11
C THR A 183 6.90 -6.61 -7.86
N SER A 184 6.34 -5.52 -7.33
CA SER A 184 4.89 -5.33 -7.25
C SER A 184 4.32 -4.91 -8.60
N ARG A 185 3.00 -5.14 -8.79
CA ARG A 185 2.21 -4.63 -9.90
C ARG A 185 1.31 -3.45 -9.47
N ALA A 186 1.48 -2.95 -8.26
CA ALA A 186 0.73 -1.79 -7.77
C ALA A 186 0.90 -0.59 -8.70
N ARG A 187 -0.14 0.19 -8.76
CA ARG A 187 -0.20 1.47 -9.49
C ARG A 187 -0.35 2.61 -8.50
N VAL A 188 0.14 3.77 -8.85
CA VAL A 188 0.17 4.91 -7.94
C VAL A 188 -0.17 6.20 -8.66
N ASN A 189 -0.92 7.05 -7.98
CA ASN A 189 -1.16 8.44 -8.35
C ASN A 189 -0.28 9.37 -7.53
N TYR A 190 0.33 10.33 -8.20
CA TYR A 190 1.16 11.34 -7.59
C TYR A 190 0.53 12.72 -7.75
N VAL A 191 0.04 13.27 -6.65
CA VAL A 191 -0.58 14.60 -6.61
C VAL A 191 0.35 15.59 -5.92
N TYR A 192 0.69 16.66 -6.65
CA TYR A 192 1.35 17.82 -6.05
C TYR A 192 0.27 18.79 -5.54
N GLU A 193 0.11 18.90 -4.23
CA GLU A 193 -0.63 20.01 -3.63
C GLU A 193 0.22 21.28 -3.70
N ASN A 194 -0.35 22.36 -4.24
CA ASN A 194 0.24 23.72 -4.39
C ASN A 194 0.99 24.01 -5.71
N PHE A 195 0.75 23.29 -6.80
CA PHE A 195 1.19 23.78 -8.12
C PHE A 195 0.13 24.63 -8.86
N ILE A 196 -1.06 24.82 -8.28
CA ILE A 196 -2.10 25.70 -8.84
C ILE A 196 -1.87 27.11 -8.28
N GLY A 197 -0.95 27.87 -8.85
CA GLY A 197 -0.87 29.27 -8.48
C GLY A 197 0.33 30.09 -8.87
N LYS A 198 1.21 29.66 -9.76
CA LYS A 198 2.23 30.57 -10.34
C LYS A 198 2.64 30.15 -11.76
N LEU A 199 1.73 30.18 -12.70
CA LEU A 199 2.03 30.48 -14.10
C LEU A 199 1.18 31.71 -14.45
N LYS A 200 1.72 32.87 -14.20
CA LYS A 200 1.39 34.11 -14.88
C LYS A 200 2.61 34.55 -15.67
#